data_c971aa2496dd8546b271c4b490880348
#
_entry.id   c971aa2496dd8546b271c4b490880348
#
_cell.length_a   1.000
_cell.length_b   1.000
_cell.length_c   1.000
_cell.angle_alpha   90.00
_cell.angle_beta   90.00
_cell.angle_gamma   90.00
#
_symmetry.space_group_name_H-M   'P 1'
#
loop_
_entity.id
_entity.type
_entity.pdbx_description
1 polymer ?
#
loop_
_entity_poly.entity_id
_entity_poly.type
_entity_poly.pdbx_seq_one_letter_code
_entity_poly.pdbx_strand_id
1 'polypeptide(L)'
;MRNNKLNIAKEELVFPELTGTPAEIKFAEEFREAFYNSFRLKNRSLKKMILNETSASFWLNIDSKIDIFIEKKQFLYQYTELHRRKERRKQIIDADAVAPEQKKYEGIVEIINFLSQIQLRFRKNEDFISLVKSKHYKWDSEDKCWCRNLTEQTGTYSDRAAEIGHELLKNGFCICIHDPDITEKAINGDYKKEISKWVKWNEKTQSLALYWLVKDESYDASRKIVDNRYNFDTQCIDIHISHYRAVNNFAKKYDFQFSEAAIAAIEQYKDEKRNMRKVKVKDV
;
A
#
# COMPACT_ATOMS: atom_id res chain seq x y z
N MET A 1 -43.31 34.91 -26.99
CA MET A 1 -42.20 34.51 -26.11
C MET A 1 -42.23 33.00 -25.96
N ARG A 2 -41.36 32.28 -26.62
CA ARG A 2 -41.32 30.80 -26.64
C ARG A 2 -40.45 30.33 -25.49
N ASN A 3 -41.06 29.68 -24.49
CA ASN A 3 -40.32 28.95 -23.48
C ASN A 3 -39.77 27.65 -24.05
N ASN A 4 -38.53 27.67 -24.51
CA ASN A 4 -37.75 26.46 -24.73
C ASN A 4 -37.30 25.88 -23.37
N LYS A 5 -38.10 25.00 -22.79
CA LYS A 5 -37.63 24.07 -21.80
C LYS A 5 -36.72 23.08 -22.53
N LEU A 6 -35.41 23.26 -22.41
CA LEU A 6 -34.45 22.23 -22.76
C LEU A 6 -34.74 21.00 -21.87
N ASN A 7 -35.35 19.99 -22.46
CA ASN A 7 -35.29 18.62 -21.90
C ASN A 7 -33.86 18.16 -22.00
N ILE A 8 -33.06 18.41 -20.97
CA ILE A 8 -31.79 17.72 -20.77
C ILE A 8 -32.20 16.30 -20.38
N ALA A 9 -32.10 15.38 -21.34
CA ALA A 9 -32.16 13.96 -21.07
C ALA A 9 -31.20 13.69 -19.90
N LYS A 10 -31.70 13.11 -18.81
CA LYS A 10 -30.84 12.56 -17.76
C LYS A 10 -30.01 11.48 -18.42
N GLU A 11 -28.74 11.77 -18.75
CA GLU A 11 -27.78 10.71 -19.03
C GLU A 11 -27.86 9.75 -17.85
N GLU A 12 -28.25 8.52 -18.08
CA GLU A 12 -28.17 7.45 -17.10
C GLU A 12 -26.71 7.32 -16.73
N LEU A 13 -26.39 7.71 -15.52
CA LEU A 13 -25.04 7.67 -15.00
C LEU A 13 -24.69 6.21 -14.72
N VAL A 14 -23.87 5.63 -15.55
CA VAL A 14 -23.35 4.27 -15.36
C VAL A 14 -22.12 4.36 -14.46
N PHE A 15 -22.24 3.85 -13.24
CA PHE A 15 -21.08 3.68 -12.36
C PHE A 15 -20.30 2.42 -12.72
N PRO A 16 -18.96 2.42 -12.52
CA PRO A 16 -18.17 1.21 -12.68
C PRO A 16 -18.59 0.14 -11.67
N GLU A 17 -18.42 -1.13 -12.02
CA GLU A 17 -18.61 -2.24 -11.09
C GLU A 17 -17.65 -2.12 -9.91
N LEU A 18 -18.15 -2.46 -8.71
CA LEU A 18 -17.35 -2.44 -7.50
C LEU A 18 -16.69 -3.79 -7.26
N THR A 19 -15.48 -3.74 -6.71
CA THR A 19 -14.71 -4.90 -6.25
C THR A 19 -14.72 -4.95 -4.72
N GLY A 20 -14.95 -6.14 -4.15
CA GLY A 20 -15.04 -6.36 -2.71
C GLY A 20 -15.85 -7.62 -2.40
N THR A 21 -16.16 -7.84 -1.13
CA THR A 21 -17.09 -8.91 -0.74
C THR A 21 -18.52 -8.58 -1.17
N PRO A 22 -19.41 -9.57 -1.36
CA PRO A 22 -20.82 -9.31 -1.73
C PRO A 22 -21.55 -8.37 -0.75
N ALA A 23 -21.24 -8.48 0.54
CA ALA A 23 -21.81 -7.60 1.57
C ALA A 23 -21.33 -6.16 1.41
N GLU A 24 -20.03 -5.95 1.17
CA GLU A 24 -19.46 -4.64 0.93
C GLU A 24 -20.01 -3.99 -0.33
N ILE A 25 -20.02 -4.73 -1.45
CA ILE A 25 -20.48 -4.22 -2.76
C ILE A 25 -21.89 -3.67 -2.61
N LYS A 26 -22.80 -4.45 -2.03
CA LYS A 26 -24.20 -4.04 -1.84
C LYS A 26 -24.32 -2.69 -1.12
N PHE A 27 -23.63 -2.52 0.02
CA PHE A 27 -23.71 -1.30 0.79
C PHE A 27 -22.92 -0.14 0.18
N ALA A 28 -21.82 -0.44 -0.52
CA ALA A 28 -21.01 0.56 -1.20
C ALA A 28 -21.74 1.15 -2.42
N GLU A 29 -22.53 0.35 -3.14
CA GLU A 29 -23.37 0.82 -4.25
C GLU A 29 -24.43 1.80 -3.76
N GLU A 30 -25.21 1.42 -2.75
CA GLU A 30 -26.22 2.29 -2.14
C GLU A 30 -25.59 3.60 -1.64
N PHE A 31 -24.42 3.49 -1.03
CA PHE A 31 -23.71 4.64 -0.49
C PHE A 31 -23.16 5.55 -1.58
N ARG A 32 -22.50 5.00 -2.62
CA ARG A 32 -21.94 5.74 -3.75
C ARG A 32 -23.04 6.53 -4.48
N GLU A 33 -24.18 5.90 -4.72
CA GLU A 33 -25.33 6.54 -5.35
C GLU A 33 -25.89 7.67 -4.48
N ALA A 34 -26.12 7.43 -3.19
CA ALA A 34 -26.60 8.43 -2.25
C ALA A 34 -25.61 9.60 -2.13
N PHE A 35 -24.31 9.32 -2.09
CA PHE A 35 -23.26 10.31 -2.05
C PHE A 35 -23.25 11.18 -3.33
N TYR A 36 -23.31 10.57 -4.50
CA TYR A 36 -23.37 11.28 -5.77
C TYR A 36 -24.60 12.20 -5.88
N ASN A 37 -25.75 11.71 -5.46
CA ASN A 37 -27.01 12.45 -5.54
C ASN A 37 -27.10 13.59 -4.49
N SER A 38 -26.48 13.42 -3.33
CA SER A 38 -26.50 14.40 -2.24
C SER A 38 -25.59 15.61 -2.49
N PHE A 39 -24.54 15.41 -3.25
CA PHE A 39 -23.57 16.46 -3.55
C PHE A 39 -23.75 16.93 -5.00
N ARG A 40 -24.29 18.14 -5.16
CA ARG A 40 -24.21 18.86 -6.45
C ARG A 40 -22.74 19.16 -6.72
N LEU A 41 -22.02 18.15 -7.19
CA LEU A 41 -20.57 18.19 -7.36
C LEU A 41 -20.16 19.26 -8.38
N LYS A 42 -19.83 20.44 -7.89
CA LYS A 42 -19.20 21.48 -8.68
C LYS A 42 -17.72 21.16 -8.97
N ASN A 43 -17.13 20.28 -8.17
CA ASN A 43 -15.73 19.92 -8.29
C ASN A 43 -15.52 18.79 -9.31
N ARG A 44 -14.89 19.14 -10.43
CA ARG A 44 -14.63 18.21 -11.55
C ARG A 44 -13.71 17.04 -11.16
N SER A 45 -12.75 17.28 -10.27
CA SER A 45 -11.81 16.25 -9.81
C SER A 45 -12.51 15.22 -8.93
N LEU A 46 -13.39 15.66 -8.03
CA LEU A 46 -14.19 14.79 -7.17
C LEU A 46 -15.16 13.93 -8.00
N LYS A 47 -15.83 14.55 -9.00
CA LYS A 47 -16.69 13.81 -9.91
C LYS A 47 -15.93 12.72 -10.67
N LYS A 48 -14.72 13.03 -11.16
CA LYS A 48 -13.87 12.06 -11.84
C LYS A 48 -13.43 10.92 -10.92
N MET A 49 -13.09 11.23 -9.66
CA MET A 49 -12.75 10.23 -8.65
C MET A 49 -13.91 9.28 -8.40
N ILE A 50 -15.11 9.81 -8.19
CA ILE A 50 -16.33 9.03 -7.94
C ILE A 50 -16.62 8.06 -9.08
N LEU A 51 -16.43 8.51 -10.33
CA LEU A 51 -16.70 7.70 -11.51
C LEU A 51 -15.60 6.65 -11.80
N ASN A 52 -14.43 6.78 -11.21
CA ASN A 52 -13.31 5.87 -11.46
C ASN A 52 -13.01 4.95 -10.27
N GLU A 53 -13.56 5.22 -9.09
CA GLU A 53 -13.28 4.40 -7.90
C GLU A 53 -14.13 3.13 -7.91
N THR A 54 -13.45 1.99 -7.97
CA THR A 54 -14.07 0.66 -8.04
C THR A 54 -14.00 -0.13 -6.73
N SER A 55 -13.27 0.34 -5.72
CA SER A 55 -13.15 -0.37 -4.45
C SER A 55 -14.36 -0.14 -3.56
N ALA A 56 -15.11 -1.18 -3.22
CA ALA A 56 -16.20 -1.12 -2.25
C ALA A 56 -15.70 -0.65 -0.88
N SER A 57 -14.56 -1.14 -0.43
CA SER A 57 -13.97 -0.76 0.86
C SER A 57 -13.58 0.72 0.91
N PHE A 58 -13.16 1.32 -0.20
CA PHE A 58 -12.93 2.76 -0.29
C PHE A 58 -14.20 3.55 0.03
N TRP A 59 -15.32 3.18 -0.58
CA TRP A 59 -16.60 3.85 -0.38
C TRP A 59 -17.10 3.76 1.06
N LEU A 60 -16.92 2.60 1.69
CA LEU A 60 -17.31 2.39 3.08
C LEU A 60 -16.42 3.11 4.08
N ASN A 61 -15.19 3.45 3.67
CA ASN A 61 -14.21 4.17 4.49
C ASN A 61 -14.14 5.67 4.22
N ILE A 62 -14.88 6.18 3.25
CA ILE A 62 -14.82 7.58 2.84
C ILE A 62 -15.19 8.55 3.98
N ASP A 63 -15.91 8.06 5.00
CA ASP A 63 -16.32 8.85 6.17
C ASP A 63 -15.13 9.49 6.89
N SER A 64 -13.98 8.82 6.92
CA SER A 64 -12.76 9.38 7.54
C SER A 64 -12.12 10.49 6.71
N LYS A 65 -12.49 10.61 5.43
CA LYS A 65 -11.93 11.58 4.48
C LYS A 65 -12.90 12.67 4.05
N ILE A 66 -14.14 12.62 4.50
CA ILE A 66 -15.17 13.59 4.10
C ILE A 66 -14.82 15.03 4.49
N ASP A 67 -14.16 15.22 5.63
CA ASP A 67 -13.69 16.55 6.06
C ASP A 67 -12.74 17.21 5.06
N ILE A 68 -12.06 16.42 4.22
CA ILE A 68 -11.16 16.90 3.17
C ILE A 68 -11.92 17.35 1.92
N PHE A 69 -13.08 16.70 1.64
CA PHE A 69 -13.79 16.88 0.38
C PHE A 69 -15.05 17.73 0.47
N ILE A 70 -15.59 17.97 1.69
CA ILE A 70 -16.90 18.60 1.88
C ILE A 70 -16.88 19.57 3.05
N GLU A 71 -17.45 20.76 2.83
CA GLU A 71 -17.63 21.73 3.91
C GLU A 71 -18.45 21.13 5.06
N LYS A 72 -17.92 21.21 6.26
CA LYS A 72 -18.44 20.69 7.54
C LYS A 72 -19.94 20.94 7.79
N LYS A 73 -20.50 22.02 7.25
CA LYS A 73 -21.91 22.40 7.44
C LYS A 73 -22.91 21.47 6.76
N GLN A 74 -22.55 20.83 5.66
CA GLN A 74 -23.45 19.92 4.94
C GLN A 74 -23.50 18.52 5.57
N PHE A 75 -22.50 18.18 6.35
CA PHE A 75 -22.35 16.85 6.95
C PHE A 75 -23.15 16.70 8.27
N LEU A 76 -23.28 17.77 9.04
CA LEU A 76 -24.04 17.77 10.31
C LEU A 76 -25.53 17.45 10.14
N TYR A 77 -26.08 17.62 8.95
CA TYR A 77 -27.47 17.29 8.64
C TYR A 77 -27.77 15.79 8.55
N GLN A 78 -26.73 14.93 8.56
CA GLN A 78 -26.89 13.50 8.32
C GLN A 78 -26.40 12.61 9.47
N TYR A 79 -26.49 13.09 10.71
CA TYR A 79 -26.10 12.31 11.91
C TYR A 79 -26.76 10.92 11.96
N THR A 80 -28.01 10.81 11.53
CA THR A 80 -28.73 9.54 11.42
C THR A 80 -28.15 8.63 10.36
N GLU A 81 -27.69 9.17 9.22
CA GLU A 81 -27.03 8.41 8.16
C GLU A 81 -25.64 7.92 8.58
N LEU A 82 -24.88 8.74 9.34
CA LEU A 82 -23.60 8.33 9.89
C LEU A 82 -23.73 7.14 10.86
N HIS A 83 -24.75 7.16 11.74
CA HIS A 83 -25.02 6.04 12.63
C HIS A 83 -25.39 4.78 11.85
N ARG A 84 -26.27 4.90 10.87
CA ARG A 84 -26.68 3.79 10.01
C ARG A 84 -25.50 3.22 9.23
N ARG A 85 -24.59 4.06 8.75
CA ARG A 85 -23.35 3.64 8.08
C ARG A 85 -22.40 2.89 9.01
N LYS A 86 -22.21 3.38 10.23
CA LYS A 86 -21.39 2.69 11.24
C LYS A 86 -21.95 1.32 11.57
N GLU A 87 -23.24 1.18 11.70
CA GLU A 87 -23.87 -0.11 11.95
C GLU A 87 -23.75 -1.06 10.74
N ARG A 88 -23.96 -0.56 9.53
CA ARG A 88 -23.75 -1.33 8.29
C ARG A 88 -22.30 -1.79 8.18
N ARG A 89 -21.33 -0.88 8.40
CA ARG A 89 -19.90 -1.23 8.38
C ARG A 89 -19.59 -2.32 9.40
N LYS A 90 -20.11 -2.22 10.61
CA LYS A 90 -19.94 -3.24 11.64
C LYS A 90 -20.49 -4.59 11.18
N GLN A 91 -21.68 -4.62 10.57
CA GLN A 91 -22.28 -5.84 10.03
C GLN A 91 -21.43 -6.48 8.93
N ILE A 92 -20.83 -5.67 8.04
CA ILE A 92 -19.92 -6.16 7.00
C ILE A 92 -18.66 -6.76 7.65
N ILE A 93 -18.03 -6.05 8.58
CA ILE A 93 -16.83 -6.53 9.27
C ILE A 93 -17.12 -7.84 10.01
N ASP A 94 -18.28 -7.92 10.69
CA ASP A 94 -18.69 -9.13 11.41
C ASP A 94 -18.97 -10.30 10.44
N ALA A 95 -19.53 -10.02 9.26
CA ALA A 95 -19.85 -11.03 8.24
C ALA A 95 -18.60 -11.57 7.53
N ASP A 96 -17.62 -10.70 7.26
CA ASP A 96 -16.39 -11.04 6.53
C ASP A 96 -15.25 -11.46 7.48
N ALA A 97 -15.51 -11.51 8.80
CA ALA A 97 -14.48 -11.81 9.79
C ALA A 97 -14.05 -13.28 9.78
N VAL A 98 -12.75 -13.48 9.87
CA VAL A 98 -12.15 -14.80 10.07
C VAL A 98 -11.65 -14.91 11.50
N ALA A 99 -12.06 -15.97 12.18
CA ALA A 99 -11.59 -16.30 13.53
C ALA A 99 -10.36 -17.21 13.47
N PRO A 100 -9.39 -17.02 14.37
CA PRO A 100 -8.28 -17.95 14.52
C PRO A 100 -8.73 -19.27 15.15
N GLU A 101 -7.95 -20.35 15.01
CA GLU A 101 -8.20 -21.63 15.67
C GLU A 101 -8.32 -21.47 17.21
N GLN A 102 -7.47 -20.60 17.77
CA GLN A 102 -7.48 -20.26 19.20
C GLN A 102 -7.65 -18.76 19.37
N LYS A 103 -8.89 -18.33 19.51
CA LYS A 103 -9.22 -16.93 19.76
C LYS A 103 -8.75 -16.52 21.17
N LYS A 104 -7.86 -15.50 21.25
CA LYS A 104 -7.38 -14.94 22.49
C LYS A 104 -7.95 -13.57 22.82
N TYR A 105 -8.30 -12.81 21.80
CA TYR A 105 -8.68 -11.40 21.94
C TYR A 105 -10.08 -11.16 21.37
N GLU A 106 -10.85 -10.31 22.05
CA GLU A 106 -12.14 -9.84 21.56
C GLU A 106 -11.97 -8.73 20.51
N GLY A 107 -12.92 -8.63 19.59
CA GLY A 107 -12.91 -7.69 18.48
C GLY A 107 -12.24 -8.25 17.23
N ILE A 108 -12.28 -7.48 16.17
CA ILE A 108 -11.81 -7.86 14.85
C ILE A 108 -10.80 -6.81 14.38
N VAL A 109 -9.63 -7.23 13.92
CA VAL A 109 -8.64 -6.37 13.28
C VAL A 109 -9.06 -6.18 11.83
N GLU A 110 -9.42 -4.97 11.46
CA GLU A 110 -9.73 -4.63 10.07
C GLU A 110 -8.46 -4.26 9.31
N ILE A 111 -8.23 -4.92 8.18
CA ILE A 111 -7.07 -4.74 7.30
C ILE A 111 -7.57 -4.11 6.00
N ILE A 112 -7.13 -2.88 5.74
CA ILE A 112 -7.69 -2.03 4.70
C ILE A 112 -6.60 -1.66 3.69
N ASN A 113 -6.95 -1.73 2.40
CA ASN A 113 -6.16 -1.12 1.34
C ASN A 113 -6.57 0.34 1.19
N PHE A 114 -5.65 1.25 1.44
CA PHE A 114 -5.93 2.66 1.27
C PHE A 114 -4.83 3.33 0.44
N LEU A 115 -5.11 3.60 -0.84
CA LEU A 115 -4.14 4.14 -1.80
C LEU A 115 -2.89 3.23 -1.87
N SER A 116 -1.73 3.75 -1.49
CA SER A 116 -0.46 3.02 -1.43
C SER A 116 -0.08 2.58 -0.01
N GLN A 117 -1.07 2.38 0.86
CA GLN A 117 -0.86 2.01 2.26
C GLN A 117 -1.74 0.84 2.68
N ILE A 118 -1.23 0.04 3.61
CA ILE A 118 -2.06 -0.87 4.41
C ILE A 118 -2.39 -0.17 5.72
N GLN A 119 -3.66 -0.09 6.04
CA GLN A 119 -4.16 0.41 7.30
C GLN A 119 -4.72 -0.73 8.15
N LEU A 120 -4.36 -0.75 9.43
CA LEU A 120 -4.89 -1.69 10.41
C LEU A 120 -5.67 -0.92 11.46
N ARG A 121 -6.92 -1.31 11.68
CA ARG A 121 -7.78 -0.72 12.71
C ARG A 121 -8.14 -1.74 13.76
N PHE A 122 -7.80 -1.43 14.99
CA PHE A 122 -8.11 -2.23 16.16
C PHE A 122 -8.13 -1.37 17.41
N ARG A 123 -8.82 -1.84 18.45
CA ARG A 123 -8.75 -1.20 19.77
C ARG A 123 -7.34 -1.30 20.36
N LYS A 124 -7.03 -0.41 21.31
CA LYS A 124 -5.73 -0.45 21.98
C LYS A 124 -5.53 -1.81 22.68
N ASN A 125 -4.45 -2.49 22.33
CA ASN A 125 -4.03 -3.77 22.87
C ASN A 125 -2.51 -3.87 22.74
N GLU A 126 -1.80 -4.18 23.81
CA GLU A 126 -0.33 -4.13 23.83
C GLU A 126 0.30 -5.24 22.95
N ASP A 127 -0.29 -6.43 22.92
CA ASP A 127 0.21 -7.53 22.09
C ASP A 127 0.02 -7.22 20.61
N PHE A 128 -1.14 -6.65 20.24
CA PHE A 128 -1.38 -6.15 18.89
C PHE A 128 -0.36 -5.08 18.52
N ILE A 129 -0.15 -4.09 19.38
CA ILE A 129 0.81 -3.00 19.16
C ILE A 129 2.23 -3.54 18.97
N SER A 130 2.64 -4.48 19.78
CA SER A 130 3.95 -5.11 19.69
C SER A 130 4.11 -5.84 18.35
N LEU A 131 3.10 -6.63 17.97
CA LEU A 131 3.08 -7.37 16.71
C LEU A 131 3.17 -6.45 15.49
N VAL A 132 2.31 -5.43 15.40
CA VAL A 132 2.28 -4.55 14.22
C VAL A 132 3.53 -3.69 14.12
N LYS A 133 4.12 -3.26 15.26
CA LYS A 133 5.41 -2.58 15.28
C LYS A 133 6.55 -3.46 14.79
N SER A 134 6.57 -4.74 15.14
CA SER A 134 7.56 -5.70 14.65
C SER A 134 7.48 -5.93 13.14
N LYS A 135 6.32 -5.65 12.55
CA LYS A 135 6.07 -5.70 11.09
C LYS A 135 6.14 -4.31 10.43
N HIS A 136 6.80 -3.35 11.08
CA HIS A 136 7.09 -2.01 10.58
C HIS A 136 5.86 -1.11 10.32
N TYR A 137 4.73 -1.38 10.97
CA TYR A 137 3.60 -0.46 10.97
C TYR A 137 3.86 0.70 11.94
N LYS A 138 3.39 1.89 11.58
CA LYS A 138 3.49 3.12 12.36
C LYS A 138 2.10 3.63 12.68
N TRP A 139 1.96 4.21 13.87
CA TRP A 139 0.71 4.83 14.27
C TRP A 139 0.50 6.15 13.53
N ASP A 140 -0.64 6.29 12.90
CA ASP A 140 -1.12 7.53 12.31
C ASP A 140 -2.17 8.15 13.26
N SER A 141 -1.85 9.32 13.79
CA SER A 141 -2.72 10.03 14.74
C SER A 141 -3.90 10.73 14.08
N GLU A 142 -3.83 11.05 12.79
CA GLU A 142 -4.90 11.70 12.05
C GLU A 142 -5.98 10.68 11.66
N ASP A 143 -5.57 9.57 11.05
CA ASP A 143 -6.46 8.48 10.63
C ASP A 143 -6.78 7.51 11.79
N LYS A 144 -6.12 7.64 12.95
CA LYS A 144 -6.29 6.78 14.13
C LYS A 144 -6.16 5.29 13.80
N CYS A 145 -5.15 4.96 13.02
CA CYS A 145 -4.88 3.60 12.58
C CYS A 145 -3.38 3.31 12.57
N TRP A 146 -3.03 2.03 12.47
CA TRP A 146 -1.66 1.61 12.18
C TRP A 146 -1.51 1.51 10.68
N CYS A 147 -0.53 2.21 10.11
CA CYS A 147 -0.32 2.23 8.67
C CYS A 147 1.09 1.82 8.28
N ARG A 148 1.19 1.28 7.07
CA ARG A 148 2.45 0.93 6.41
C ARG A 148 2.37 1.27 4.94
N ASN A 149 3.33 2.06 4.44
CA ASN A 149 3.42 2.40 3.04
C ASN A 149 3.84 1.18 2.21
N LEU A 150 3.19 1.00 1.07
CA LEU A 150 3.56 0.04 0.05
C LEU A 150 4.51 0.72 -0.94
N THR A 151 5.62 0.06 -1.19
CA THR A 151 6.63 0.47 -2.15
C THR A 151 7.03 -0.75 -2.98
N GLU A 152 7.77 -0.56 -4.06
CA GLU A 152 8.34 -1.67 -4.83
C GLU A 152 9.07 -2.69 -3.93
N GLN A 153 9.75 -2.20 -2.89
CA GLN A 153 10.54 -3.06 -1.99
C GLN A 153 9.69 -3.82 -0.99
N THR A 154 8.60 -3.24 -0.54
CA THR A 154 7.69 -3.93 0.39
C THR A 154 6.82 -4.97 -0.31
N GLY A 155 6.68 -4.88 -1.63
CA GLY A 155 5.86 -5.79 -2.42
C GLY A 155 4.40 -5.35 -2.54
N THR A 156 3.53 -6.30 -2.92
CA THR A 156 2.13 -6.02 -3.21
C THR A 156 1.28 -5.89 -1.95
N TYR A 157 0.14 -5.21 -2.08
CA TYR A 157 -0.88 -5.18 -1.03
C TYR A 157 -1.32 -6.60 -0.65
N SER A 158 -1.60 -7.44 -1.65
CA SER A 158 -2.06 -8.81 -1.45
C SER A 158 -1.09 -9.60 -0.56
N ASP A 159 0.21 -9.56 -0.85
CA ASP A 159 1.20 -10.29 -0.06
C ASP A 159 1.32 -9.73 1.36
N ARG A 160 1.36 -8.41 1.51
CA ARG A 160 1.54 -7.78 2.83
C ARG A 160 0.29 -7.87 3.71
N ALA A 161 -0.91 -7.76 3.12
CA ALA A 161 -2.17 -7.96 3.84
C ALA A 161 -2.34 -9.43 4.26
N ALA A 162 -2.01 -10.37 3.38
CA ALA A 162 -2.02 -11.79 3.71
C ALA A 162 -1.00 -12.13 4.81
N GLU A 163 0.21 -11.56 4.74
CA GLU A 163 1.24 -11.77 5.77
C GLU A 163 0.79 -11.29 7.15
N ILE A 164 0.35 -10.03 7.24
CA ILE A 164 -0.08 -9.49 8.54
C ILE A 164 -1.34 -10.19 9.04
N GLY A 165 -2.27 -10.54 8.13
CA GLY A 165 -3.47 -11.31 8.47
C GLY A 165 -3.11 -12.68 9.06
N HIS A 166 -2.20 -13.41 8.42
CA HIS A 166 -1.71 -14.70 8.91
C HIS A 166 -1.06 -14.60 10.29
N GLU A 167 -0.19 -13.63 10.48
CA GLU A 167 0.46 -13.40 11.77
C GLU A 167 -0.55 -13.05 12.88
N LEU A 168 -1.55 -12.23 12.56
CA LEU A 168 -2.62 -11.88 13.51
C LEU A 168 -3.45 -13.11 13.89
N LEU A 169 -3.85 -13.95 12.93
CA LEU A 169 -4.56 -15.21 13.18
C LEU A 169 -3.75 -16.13 14.08
N LYS A 170 -2.46 -16.34 13.78
CA LYS A 170 -1.56 -17.15 14.62
C LYS A 170 -1.48 -16.66 16.05
N ASN A 171 -1.56 -15.34 16.27
CA ASN A 171 -1.51 -14.75 17.59
C ASN A 171 -2.87 -14.67 18.29
N GLY A 172 -3.93 -15.18 17.68
CA GLY A 172 -5.25 -15.30 18.29
C GLY A 172 -6.18 -14.11 18.08
N PHE A 173 -5.90 -13.24 17.11
CA PHE A 173 -6.77 -12.14 16.70
C PHE A 173 -7.70 -12.56 15.58
N CYS A 174 -8.97 -12.16 15.66
CA CYS A 174 -9.86 -12.22 14.50
C CYS A 174 -9.49 -11.11 13.52
N ILE A 175 -9.55 -11.39 12.23
CA ILE A 175 -9.24 -10.45 11.16
C ILE A 175 -10.43 -10.25 10.23
N CYS A 176 -10.49 -9.12 9.57
CA CYS A 176 -11.34 -8.86 8.43
C CYS A 176 -10.49 -8.25 7.31
N ILE A 177 -10.39 -8.95 6.18
CA ILE A 177 -9.78 -8.48 4.94
C ILE A 177 -10.92 -8.45 3.92
N HIS A 178 -11.19 -7.26 3.36
CA HIS A 178 -12.29 -7.07 2.41
C HIS A 178 -11.92 -7.54 0.99
N ASP A 179 -11.29 -8.71 0.90
CA ASP A 179 -10.91 -9.38 -0.34
C ASP A 179 -10.83 -10.88 -0.04
N PRO A 180 -11.74 -11.70 -0.61
CA PRO A 180 -11.80 -13.13 -0.33
C PRO A 180 -10.51 -13.88 -0.69
N ASP A 181 -9.88 -13.51 -1.81
CA ASP A 181 -8.65 -14.18 -2.29
C ASP A 181 -7.48 -13.90 -1.35
N ILE A 182 -7.39 -12.66 -0.84
CA ILE A 182 -6.36 -12.28 0.14
C ILE A 182 -6.65 -12.92 1.50
N THR A 183 -7.92 -13.03 1.87
CA THR A 183 -8.35 -13.71 3.09
C THR A 183 -7.93 -15.18 3.07
N GLU A 184 -8.15 -15.87 1.95
CA GLU A 184 -7.73 -17.26 1.78
C GLU A 184 -6.19 -17.41 1.88
N LYS A 185 -5.45 -16.51 1.23
CA LYS A 185 -3.99 -16.47 1.36
C LYS A 185 -3.52 -16.25 2.81
N ALA A 186 -4.21 -15.38 3.55
CA ALA A 186 -3.90 -15.14 4.96
C ALA A 186 -4.15 -16.37 5.81
N ILE A 187 -5.25 -17.10 5.59
CA ILE A 187 -5.56 -18.34 6.28
C ILE A 187 -4.49 -19.40 6.00
N ASN A 188 -4.15 -19.61 4.73
CA ASN A 188 -3.22 -20.64 4.28
C ASN A 188 -1.74 -20.28 4.49
N GLY A 189 -1.42 -19.01 4.76
CA GLY A 189 -0.04 -18.52 4.82
C GLY A 189 0.64 -18.46 3.45
N ASP A 190 -0.14 -18.32 2.38
CA ASP A 190 0.34 -18.29 1.00
C ASP A 190 0.58 -16.84 0.55
N TYR A 191 1.76 -16.33 0.86
CA TYR A 191 2.20 -15.01 0.46
C TYR A 191 3.70 -14.97 0.20
N LYS A 192 4.13 -14.06 -0.67
CA LYS A 192 5.56 -13.80 -0.88
C LYS A 192 6.12 -13.05 0.32
N LYS A 193 7.17 -13.60 0.93
CA LYS A 193 7.88 -12.92 2.01
C LYS A 193 8.48 -11.61 1.51
N GLU A 194 8.49 -10.63 2.40
CA GLU A 194 9.15 -9.36 2.10
C GLU A 194 10.65 -9.53 1.94
N ILE A 195 11.17 -8.84 0.93
CA ILE A 195 12.62 -8.83 0.66
C ILE A 195 13.24 -7.76 1.55
N SER A 196 14.04 -8.19 2.51
CA SER A 196 14.63 -7.29 3.51
C SER A 196 15.88 -6.55 3.04
N LYS A 197 16.49 -6.97 1.94
CA LYS A 197 17.77 -6.46 1.45
C LYS A 197 17.72 -6.17 -0.05
N TRP A 198 18.04 -4.93 -0.43
CA TRP A 198 17.96 -4.48 -1.81
C TRP A 198 19.22 -3.76 -2.27
N VAL A 199 19.56 -3.93 -3.53
CA VAL A 199 20.47 -3.06 -4.28
C VAL A 199 19.61 -2.16 -5.15
N LYS A 200 19.60 -0.86 -4.87
CA LYS A 200 18.82 0.17 -5.59
C LYS A 200 19.74 1.03 -6.43
N TRP A 201 19.20 1.66 -7.45
CA TRP A 201 19.90 2.67 -8.22
C TRP A 201 19.68 4.07 -7.63
N ASN A 202 20.78 4.78 -7.39
CA ASN A 202 20.76 6.17 -7.01
C ASN A 202 21.30 7.01 -8.17
N GLU A 203 20.39 7.59 -8.95
CA GLU A 203 20.73 8.35 -10.14
C GLU A 203 21.54 9.61 -9.82
N LYS A 204 21.26 10.27 -8.71
CA LYS A 204 21.97 11.51 -8.31
C LYS A 204 23.44 11.29 -8.06
N THR A 205 23.79 10.18 -7.46
CA THR A 205 25.18 9.84 -7.10
C THR A 205 25.82 8.84 -8.06
N GLN A 206 25.08 8.37 -9.08
CA GLN A 206 25.51 7.32 -10.01
C GLN A 206 26.03 6.08 -9.26
N SER A 207 25.28 5.68 -8.22
CA SER A 207 25.70 4.67 -7.27
C SER A 207 24.67 3.56 -7.11
N LEU A 208 25.15 2.37 -6.76
CA LEU A 208 24.35 1.26 -6.28
C LEU A 208 24.20 1.40 -4.77
N ALA A 209 22.97 1.64 -4.31
CA ALA A 209 22.63 1.85 -2.92
C ALA A 209 22.23 0.53 -2.27
N LEU A 210 22.96 0.09 -1.27
CA LEU A 210 22.62 -1.08 -0.45
C LEU A 210 21.62 -0.65 0.62
N TYR A 211 20.45 -1.25 0.62
CA TYR A 211 19.35 -1.00 1.54
C TYR A 211 19.04 -2.22 2.40
N TRP A 212 18.80 -2.00 3.68
CA TRP A 212 18.34 -3.00 4.65
C TRP A 212 17.04 -2.54 5.29
N LEU A 213 16.05 -3.41 5.35
CA LEU A 213 14.87 -3.18 6.18
C LEU A 213 15.25 -3.27 7.67
N VAL A 214 16.05 -4.29 8.00
CA VAL A 214 16.67 -4.46 9.31
C VAL A 214 18.16 -4.74 9.10
N LYS A 215 19.02 -3.95 9.73
CA LYS A 215 20.48 -4.12 9.65
C LYS A 215 20.90 -5.41 10.35
N ASP A 216 21.75 -6.16 9.69
CA ASP A 216 22.36 -7.40 10.19
C ASP A 216 23.87 -7.36 9.99
N GLU A 217 24.57 -8.50 10.15
CA GLU A 217 26.02 -8.63 9.96
C GLU A 217 26.51 -8.18 8.58
N SER A 218 25.65 -8.24 7.55
CA SER A 218 26.00 -7.79 6.22
C SER A 218 26.20 -6.27 6.16
N TYR A 219 25.63 -5.50 7.12
CA TYR A 219 25.84 -4.07 7.18
C TYR A 219 27.30 -3.71 7.47
N ASP A 220 27.94 -4.38 8.44
CA ASP A 220 29.35 -4.17 8.74
C ASP A 220 30.27 -4.70 7.64
N ALA A 221 29.88 -5.81 7.03
CA ALA A 221 30.59 -6.37 5.88
C ALA A 221 30.56 -5.43 4.64
N SER A 222 29.47 -4.71 4.41
CA SER A 222 29.35 -3.77 3.29
C SER A 222 30.33 -2.60 3.39
N ARG A 223 30.71 -2.20 4.62
CA ARG A 223 31.70 -1.15 4.85
C ARG A 223 33.15 -1.53 4.42
N LYS A 224 33.38 -2.80 4.11
CA LYS A 224 34.64 -3.29 3.56
C LYS A 224 34.70 -3.23 2.04
N ILE A 225 33.60 -2.90 1.38
CA ILE A 225 33.57 -2.70 -0.07
C ILE A 225 34.26 -1.38 -0.38
N VAL A 226 35.08 -1.38 -1.41
CA VAL A 226 35.84 -0.19 -1.86
C VAL A 226 34.82 0.91 -2.26
N ASP A 227 35.14 2.15 -1.94
CA ASP A 227 34.35 3.34 -2.33
C ASP A 227 32.93 3.39 -1.74
N ASN A 228 32.72 2.76 -0.60
CA ASN A 228 31.45 2.85 0.11
C ASN A 228 31.29 4.23 0.77
N ARG A 229 30.08 4.80 0.68
CA ARG A 229 29.69 6.05 1.34
C ARG A 229 28.34 5.88 2.02
N TYR A 230 28.27 6.24 3.29
CA TYR A 230 26.98 6.27 3.96
C TYR A 230 26.19 7.49 3.53
N ASN A 231 24.99 7.26 3.04
CA ASN A 231 24.06 8.31 2.65
C ASN A 231 23.08 8.54 3.80
N PHE A 232 23.16 9.69 4.44
CA PHE A 232 22.33 10.05 5.61
C PHE A 232 20.85 10.26 5.23
N ASP A 233 20.57 10.76 4.02
CA ASP A 233 19.20 11.05 3.58
C ASP A 233 18.41 9.75 3.32
N THR A 234 19.05 8.79 2.69
CA THR A 234 18.43 7.50 2.33
C THR A 234 18.72 6.39 3.33
N GLN A 235 19.62 6.62 4.29
CA GLN A 235 20.12 5.63 5.26
C GLN A 235 20.69 4.36 4.61
N CYS A 236 21.22 4.49 3.39
CA CYS A 236 21.80 3.43 2.60
C CYS A 236 23.34 3.55 2.56
N ILE A 237 24.00 2.50 2.08
CA ILE A 237 25.41 2.57 1.70
C ILE A 237 25.50 2.66 0.17
N ASP A 238 25.93 3.81 -0.32
CA ASP A 238 26.12 4.06 -1.74
C ASP A 238 27.52 3.59 -2.17
N ILE A 239 27.58 2.86 -3.28
CA ILE A 239 28.82 2.35 -3.90
C ILE A 239 28.78 2.76 -5.37
N HIS A 240 29.81 3.47 -5.85
CA HIS A 240 29.84 3.93 -7.24
C HIS A 240 29.71 2.75 -8.21
N ILE A 241 28.99 2.94 -9.32
CA ILE A 241 28.66 1.87 -10.28
C ILE A 241 29.86 1.17 -10.88
N SER A 242 31.03 1.83 -10.92
CA SER A 242 32.28 1.19 -11.38
C SER A 242 32.64 -0.07 -10.59
N HIS A 243 32.17 -0.19 -9.36
CA HIS A 243 32.39 -1.32 -8.47
C HIS A 243 31.23 -2.35 -8.49
N TYR A 244 30.39 -2.34 -9.54
CA TYR A 244 29.23 -3.24 -9.65
C TYR A 244 29.57 -4.73 -9.46
N ARG A 245 30.79 -5.17 -9.82
CA ARG A 245 31.24 -6.56 -9.63
C ARG A 245 31.37 -6.91 -8.15
N ALA A 246 31.91 -5.99 -7.34
CA ALA A 246 32.03 -6.17 -5.91
C ALA A 246 30.61 -6.20 -5.25
N VAL A 247 29.71 -5.31 -5.71
CA VAL A 247 28.33 -5.28 -5.27
C VAL A 247 27.59 -6.58 -5.65
N ASN A 248 27.79 -7.10 -6.88
CA ASN A 248 27.17 -8.37 -7.30
C ASN A 248 27.63 -9.54 -6.43
N ASN A 249 28.95 -9.63 -6.14
CA ASN A 249 29.49 -10.68 -5.29
C ASN A 249 28.97 -10.56 -3.86
N PHE A 250 28.89 -9.34 -3.34
CA PHE A 250 28.32 -9.05 -2.04
C PHE A 250 26.83 -9.40 -1.97
N ALA A 251 26.05 -8.97 -2.96
CA ALA A 251 24.61 -9.26 -3.07
C ALA A 251 24.35 -10.77 -3.09
N LYS A 252 25.12 -11.52 -3.88
CA LYS A 252 25.02 -12.98 -3.93
C LYS A 252 25.36 -13.65 -2.60
N LYS A 253 26.38 -13.14 -1.89
CA LYS A 253 26.80 -13.70 -0.60
C LYS A 253 25.79 -13.47 0.52
N TYR A 254 25.13 -12.30 0.53
CA TYR A 254 24.27 -11.87 1.63
C TYR A 254 22.79 -11.80 1.24
N ASP A 255 22.40 -12.37 0.10
CA ASP A 255 21.04 -12.48 -0.41
C ASP A 255 20.32 -11.13 -0.59
N PHE A 256 21.01 -10.20 -1.29
CA PHE A 256 20.41 -8.95 -1.74
C PHE A 256 19.73 -9.14 -3.10
N GLN A 257 18.55 -8.55 -3.24
CA GLN A 257 17.89 -8.45 -4.53
C GLN A 257 18.16 -7.11 -5.21
N PHE A 258 18.26 -7.14 -6.54
CA PHE A 258 18.44 -5.93 -7.33
C PHE A 258 17.09 -5.39 -7.78
N SER A 259 16.89 -4.07 -7.65
CA SER A 259 15.79 -3.41 -8.32
C SER A 259 15.99 -3.40 -9.83
N GLU A 260 14.90 -3.32 -10.60
CA GLU A 260 14.98 -3.24 -12.06
C GLU A 260 15.85 -2.07 -12.53
N ALA A 261 15.73 -0.91 -11.86
CA ALA A 261 16.55 0.26 -12.15
C ALA A 261 18.05 0.01 -11.90
N ALA A 262 18.43 -0.75 -10.87
CA ALA A 262 19.82 -1.10 -10.61
C ALA A 262 20.36 -2.07 -11.65
N ILE A 263 19.55 -3.03 -12.10
CA ILE A 263 19.93 -3.96 -13.18
C ILE A 263 20.16 -3.17 -14.47
N ALA A 264 19.21 -2.31 -14.86
CA ALA A 264 19.30 -1.50 -16.06
C ALA A 264 20.54 -0.59 -16.05
N ALA A 265 20.82 0.08 -14.92
CA ALA A 265 22.00 0.93 -14.78
C ALA A 265 23.32 0.14 -14.92
N ILE A 266 23.39 -1.07 -14.37
CA ILE A 266 24.57 -1.94 -14.52
C ILE A 266 24.77 -2.35 -15.98
N GLU A 267 23.72 -2.71 -16.70
CA GLU A 267 23.82 -3.08 -18.11
C GLU A 267 24.25 -1.89 -18.97
N GLN A 268 23.63 -0.72 -18.76
CA GLN A 268 24.03 0.52 -19.44
C GLN A 268 25.52 0.82 -19.21
N TYR A 269 25.99 0.76 -17.98
CA TYR A 269 27.40 1.00 -17.65
C TYR A 269 28.33 0.01 -18.35
N LYS A 270 27.95 -1.27 -18.46
CA LYS A 270 28.72 -2.28 -19.18
C LYS A 270 28.81 -1.94 -20.67
N ASP A 271 27.74 -1.52 -21.28
CA ASP A 271 27.69 -1.20 -22.71
C ASP A 271 28.49 0.08 -23.02
N GLU A 272 28.41 1.09 -22.19
CA GLU A 272 29.26 2.29 -22.30
C GLU A 272 30.76 1.92 -22.25
N LYS A 273 31.16 1.06 -21.33
CA LYS A 273 32.57 0.58 -21.24
C LYS A 273 33.00 -0.24 -22.45
N ARG A 274 32.12 -1.06 -23.03
CA ARG A 274 32.39 -1.81 -24.26
C ARG A 274 32.57 -0.87 -25.44
N ASN A 275 31.72 0.17 -25.55
CA ASN A 275 31.82 1.14 -26.63
C ASN A 275 33.11 2.00 -26.54
N MET A 276 33.47 2.46 -25.34
CA MET A 276 34.73 3.17 -25.13
C MET A 276 35.96 2.34 -25.56
N ARG A 277 35.98 1.03 -25.32
CA ARG A 277 37.07 0.13 -25.74
C ARG A 277 37.15 -0.02 -27.25
N LYS A 278 36.02 0.02 -27.95
CA LYS A 278 35.95 -0.08 -29.42
C LYS A 278 36.50 1.16 -30.12
N VAL A 279 36.30 2.33 -29.56
CA VAL A 279 36.81 3.60 -30.14
C VAL A 279 38.30 3.74 -30.04
N LYS A 280 38.93 3.27 -28.98
CA LYS A 280 40.41 3.35 -28.80
C LYS A 280 41.25 2.50 -29.76
N VAL A 281 40.67 1.59 -30.53
CA VAL A 281 41.37 0.72 -31.47
C VAL A 281 41.39 1.29 -32.89
N LYS A 282 40.69 2.38 -33.19
CA LYS A 282 40.61 2.94 -34.54
C LYS A 282 41.56 4.11 -34.82
N ASP A 283 42.28 4.60 -33.84
CA ASP A 283 43.19 5.76 -33.97
C ASP A 283 44.66 5.36 -33.87
N VAL A 284 45.03 4.15 -34.36
CA VAL A 284 46.42 3.73 -34.52
C VAL A 284 46.70 3.42 -35.99
#